data_fe611ae9e3062c9f7e4647e4c784d8a8
#
_entry.id   fe611ae9e3062c9f7e4647e4c784d8a8
#
_cell.length_a   1.000
_cell.length_b   1.000
_cell.length_c   1.000
_cell.angle_alpha   90.00
_cell.angle_beta   90.00
_cell.angle_gamma   90.00
#
_symmetry.space_group_name_H-M   'P 1'
#
loop_
_entity.id
_entity.type
_entity.pdbx_description
1 polymer ?
#
loop_
_entity_poly.entity_id
_entity_poly.type
_entity_poly.pdbx_seq_one_letter_code
_entity_poly.pdbx_strand_id
1 'polypeptide(L)'
;MRLKDKIKRPRRPVVAYEILPPREKDGTLNSYASNISSLLSQTHIDAINIPEVRDEVARGERPIKNQIRAEPREFGKLLQDIVGIEAIVNRVVVHQNIEQEMKWIEETNSKYEIENIITVGGESREIRYPGPTVNQALHAISQNDSLNLLCGGISIPSRDRESKRLIEKSENGSEFFTTQVLYDASNIIKMITHYQKRCDEKNTFPRRVLLSFAPVSSEKNIKFLKWLGVEIPKKTERLLIENSAIMSEKSMGITVSVLNEILSHLDKNKIKVPIGLNVEHIMSY
;
A
#
# COMPACT_ATOMS: atom_id res chain seq x y z
N MET A 1 14.69 11.84 -10.51
CA MET A 1 14.30 12.43 -9.19
C MET A 1 13.84 11.27 -8.31
N ARG A 2 14.42 11.12 -7.14
CA ARG A 2 14.16 10.01 -6.21
C ARG A 2 12.72 10.04 -5.67
N LEU A 3 12.18 8.87 -5.33
CA LEU A 3 10.82 8.75 -4.77
C LEU A 3 10.66 9.59 -3.50
N LYS A 4 11.66 9.58 -2.63
CA LYS A 4 11.69 10.42 -1.41
C LYS A 4 11.44 11.90 -1.69
N ASP A 5 12.03 12.42 -2.78
CA ASP A 5 11.84 13.83 -3.18
C ASP A 5 10.44 14.05 -3.76
N LYS A 6 9.92 13.07 -4.52
CA LYS A 6 8.56 13.13 -5.08
C LYS A 6 7.51 13.12 -3.98
N ILE A 7 7.66 12.25 -2.98
CA ILE A 7 6.74 12.13 -1.83
C ILE A 7 6.64 13.45 -1.05
N LYS A 8 7.75 14.16 -0.91
CA LYS A 8 7.82 15.44 -0.16
C LYS A 8 7.25 16.64 -0.92
N ARG A 9 6.98 16.54 -2.22
CA ARG A 9 6.46 17.65 -3.03
C ARG A 9 4.92 17.64 -3.05
N PRO A 10 4.21 18.47 -2.27
CA PRO A 10 2.77 18.34 -2.05
C PRO A 10 1.93 18.49 -3.32
N ARG A 11 2.37 19.32 -4.28
CA ARG A 11 1.62 19.62 -5.52
C ARG A 11 1.86 18.62 -6.65
N ARG A 12 2.85 17.74 -6.54
CA ARG A 12 3.12 16.71 -7.54
C ARG A 12 2.41 15.43 -7.15
N PRO A 13 1.52 14.89 -7.98
CA PRO A 13 0.96 13.56 -7.74
C PRO A 13 2.09 12.50 -7.76
N VAL A 14 1.90 11.43 -7.01
CA VAL A 14 2.77 10.25 -7.00
C VAL A 14 1.88 9.06 -7.29
N VAL A 15 2.31 8.22 -8.23
CA VAL A 15 1.61 7.01 -8.62
C VAL A 15 2.52 5.82 -8.35
N ALA A 16 2.10 4.93 -7.46
CA ALA A 16 2.68 3.62 -7.26
C ALA A 16 1.81 2.55 -7.95
N TYR A 17 2.45 1.52 -8.48
CA TYR A 17 1.76 0.37 -9.05
C TYR A 17 2.21 -0.90 -8.33
N GLU A 18 1.25 -1.66 -7.81
CA GLU A 18 1.54 -2.90 -7.10
C GLU A 18 1.79 -4.04 -8.06
N ILE A 19 2.87 -4.76 -7.81
CA ILE A 19 3.24 -5.96 -8.57
C ILE A 19 3.62 -7.06 -7.58
N LEU A 20 2.90 -8.17 -7.67
CA LEU A 20 3.19 -9.34 -6.85
C LEU A 20 4.46 -10.05 -7.30
N PRO A 21 5.32 -10.49 -6.37
CA PRO A 21 6.40 -11.40 -6.73
C PRO A 21 5.87 -12.65 -7.44
N PRO A 22 6.59 -13.18 -8.46
CA PRO A 22 6.13 -14.34 -9.21
C PRO A 22 6.05 -15.59 -8.33
N ARG A 23 5.18 -16.51 -8.72
CA ARG A 23 5.11 -17.87 -8.20
C ARG A 23 6.03 -18.76 -9.00
N GLU A 24 6.41 -19.90 -8.47
CA GLU A 24 7.25 -20.86 -9.18
C GLU A 24 6.71 -21.22 -10.60
N LYS A 25 5.40 -21.36 -10.71
CA LYS A 25 4.73 -21.65 -12.00
C LYS A 25 4.71 -20.48 -13.00
N ASP A 26 5.02 -19.28 -12.58
CA ASP A 26 5.01 -18.08 -13.44
C ASP A 26 6.33 -17.94 -14.24
N GLY A 27 7.25 -18.91 -14.10
CA GLY A 27 8.54 -18.96 -14.77
C GLY A 27 9.69 -18.45 -13.89
N THR A 28 10.84 -18.21 -14.51
CA THR A 28 12.00 -17.68 -13.77
C THR A 28 11.79 -16.22 -13.39
N LEU A 29 12.44 -15.80 -12.30
CA LEU A 29 12.37 -14.42 -11.81
C LEU A 29 12.74 -13.42 -12.91
N ASN A 30 13.81 -13.71 -13.67
CA ASN A 30 14.28 -12.87 -14.78
C ASN A 30 13.26 -12.77 -15.93
N SER A 31 12.68 -13.90 -16.37
CA SER A 31 11.69 -13.89 -17.46
C SER A 31 10.43 -13.14 -17.06
N TYR A 32 9.96 -13.30 -15.81
CA TYR A 32 8.81 -12.60 -15.31
C TYR A 32 9.08 -11.08 -15.18
N ALA A 33 10.23 -10.69 -14.62
CA ALA A 33 10.62 -9.29 -14.52
C ALA A 33 10.75 -8.61 -15.91
N SER A 34 11.31 -9.31 -16.91
CA SER A 34 11.41 -8.79 -18.28
C SER A 34 10.04 -8.55 -18.92
N ASN A 35 9.08 -9.47 -18.72
CA ASN A 35 7.72 -9.31 -19.21
C ASN A 35 7.02 -8.10 -18.56
N ILE A 36 7.16 -7.97 -17.25
CA ILE A 36 6.59 -6.82 -16.51
C ILE A 36 7.24 -5.52 -16.95
N SER A 37 8.56 -5.49 -17.16
CA SER A 37 9.27 -4.28 -17.59
C SER A 37 8.74 -3.72 -18.90
N SER A 38 8.40 -4.59 -19.85
CA SER A 38 7.81 -4.21 -21.14
C SER A 38 6.44 -3.52 -20.97
N LEU A 39 5.65 -3.93 -19.99
CA LEU A 39 4.37 -3.29 -19.65
C LEU A 39 4.60 -1.95 -18.95
N LEU A 40 5.52 -1.90 -17.98
CA LEU A 40 5.81 -0.72 -17.21
C LEU A 40 6.42 0.41 -18.03
N SER A 41 7.21 0.09 -19.05
CA SER A 41 7.82 1.08 -19.96
C SER A 41 6.77 1.94 -20.71
N GLN A 42 5.55 1.45 -20.80
CA GLN A 42 4.42 2.15 -21.45
C GLN A 42 3.59 2.97 -20.45
N THR A 43 3.98 3.02 -19.18
CA THR A 43 3.23 3.68 -18.11
C THR A 43 4.02 4.80 -17.45
N HIS A 44 3.32 5.76 -16.87
CA HIS A 44 3.91 6.83 -16.08
C HIS A 44 3.68 6.59 -14.59
N ILE A 45 4.48 5.70 -14.00
CA ILE A 45 4.47 5.45 -12.55
C ILE A 45 5.74 6.00 -11.89
N ASP A 46 5.64 6.31 -10.61
CA ASP A 46 6.73 6.88 -9.81
C ASP A 46 7.43 5.83 -8.95
N ALA A 47 6.74 4.72 -8.63
CA ALA A 47 7.25 3.62 -7.83
C ALA A 47 6.56 2.29 -8.16
N ILE A 48 7.27 1.20 -7.93
CA ILE A 48 6.75 -0.17 -7.99
C ILE A 48 6.53 -0.63 -6.55
N ASN A 49 5.27 -0.90 -6.16
CA ASN A 49 4.93 -1.40 -4.83
C ASN A 49 4.93 -2.94 -4.83
N ILE A 50 5.71 -3.56 -3.96
CA ILE A 50 5.87 -5.02 -3.90
C ILE A 50 5.42 -5.51 -2.52
N PRO A 51 4.24 -6.14 -2.43
CA PRO A 51 3.72 -6.60 -1.15
C PRO A 51 4.41 -7.88 -0.68
N GLU A 52 4.61 -7.99 0.63
CA GLU A 52 4.85 -9.26 1.29
C GLU A 52 3.52 -9.99 1.43
N VAL A 53 3.38 -11.14 0.77
CA VAL A 53 2.16 -11.96 0.83
C VAL A 53 2.34 -13.04 1.87
N ARG A 54 1.50 -13.04 2.90
CA ARG A 54 1.49 -14.05 3.98
C ARG A 54 0.17 -14.79 4.03
N ASP A 55 0.19 -15.99 4.62
CA ASP A 55 -1.03 -16.67 5.00
C ASP A 55 -1.62 -15.99 6.23
N GLU A 56 -2.87 -15.58 6.12
CA GLU A 56 -3.66 -15.05 7.22
C GLU A 56 -4.62 -16.14 7.71
N VAL A 57 -4.65 -16.34 9.03
CA VAL A 57 -5.46 -17.40 9.66
C VAL A 57 -6.68 -16.85 10.43
N ALA A 58 -6.62 -15.58 10.86
CA ALA A 58 -7.68 -14.97 11.67
C ALA A 58 -8.97 -14.72 10.90
N ARG A 59 -8.93 -14.73 9.57
CA ARG A 59 -10.06 -14.36 8.69
C ARG A 59 -10.78 -15.55 8.08
N GLY A 60 -10.53 -16.76 8.60
CA GLY A 60 -11.10 -17.98 8.05
C GLY A 60 -10.51 -18.42 6.73
N GLU A 61 -11.21 -19.31 6.01
CA GLU A 61 -10.71 -19.89 4.77
C GLU A 61 -10.49 -18.82 3.68
N ARG A 62 -9.28 -18.83 3.11
CA ARG A 62 -8.88 -17.89 2.06
C ARG A 62 -9.54 -18.26 0.72
N PRO A 63 -10.31 -17.35 0.08
CA PRO A 63 -11.01 -17.63 -1.18
C PRO A 63 -10.07 -17.95 -2.36
N ILE A 64 -8.85 -17.46 -2.29
CA ILE A 64 -7.78 -17.72 -3.28
C ILE A 64 -6.61 -18.34 -2.52
N LYS A 65 -6.28 -19.60 -2.79
CA LYS A 65 -5.18 -20.30 -2.12
C LYS A 65 -3.89 -19.51 -2.27
N ASN A 66 -3.19 -19.32 -1.16
CA ASN A 66 -1.86 -18.75 -1.20
C ASN A 66 -0.91 -19.70 -1.93
N GLN A 67 0.05 -19.13 -2.61
CA GLN A 67 1.10 -19.86 -3.32
C GLN A 67 2.45 -19.25 -2.94
N ILE A 68 3.46 -20.09 -2.79
CA ILE A 68 4.82 -19.64 -2.52
C ILE A 68 5.25 -18.72 -3.67
N ARG A 69 5.78 -17.56 -3.27
CA ARG A 69 6.26 -16.52 -4.19
C ARG A 69 7.74 -16.28 -3.99
N ALA A 70 8.37 -15.71 -4.99
CA ALA A 70 9.73 -15.24 -4.89
C ALA A 70 9.89 -14.21 -3.75
N GLU A 71 11.09 -14.08 -3.24
CA GLU A 71 11.42 -13.13 -2.18
C GLU A 71 11.20 -11.69 -2.68
N PRO A 72 10.39 -10.86 -1.96
CA PRO A 72 10.00 -9.53 -2.44
C PRO A 72 11.17 -8.59 -2.72
N ARG A 73 12.26 -8.67 -1.94
CA ARG A 73 13.44 -7.80 -2.11
C ARG A 73 14.26 -8.17 -3.34
N GLU A 74 14.43 -9.48 -3.61
CA GLU A 74 15.11 -9.95 -4.82
C GLU A 74 14.36 -9.52 -6.07
N PHE A 75 13.03 -9.68 -6.05
CA PHE A 75 12.18 -9.24 -7.16
C PHE A 75 12.18 -7.72 -7.31
N GLY A 76 12.11 -6.98 -6.19
CA GLY A 76 12.14 -5.52 -6.17
C GLY A 76 13.43 -4.96 -6.73
N LYS A 77 14.57 -5.50 -6.29
CA LYS A 77 15.89 -5.12 -6.81
C LYS A 77 15.99 -5.34 -8.31
N LEU A 78 15.58 -6.54 -8.77
CA LEU A 78 15.64 -6.88 -10.17
C LEU A 78 14.77 -5.97 -11.04
N LEU A 79 13.53 -5.69 -10.63
CA LEU A 79 12.66 -4.75 -11.34
C LEU A 79 13.23 -3.33 -11.35
N GLN A 80 13.73 -2.86 -10.21
CA GLN A 80 14.35 -1.53 -10.08
C GLN A 80 15.53 -1.38 -11.05
N ASP A 81 16.36 -2.41 -11.17
CA ASP A 81 17.52 -2.39 -12.07
C ASP A 81 17.12 -2.42 -13.56
N ILE A 82 16.09 -3.16 -13.92
CA ILE A 82 15.64 -3.29 -15.33
C ILE A 82 14.86 -2.05 -15.76
N VAL A 83 13.97 -1.53 -14.89
CA VAL A 83 13.00 -0.48 -15.26
C VAL A 83 13.52 0.92 -14.93
N GLY A 84 14.45 1.05 -13.98
CA GLY A 84 14.94 2.33 -13.47
C GLY A 84 13.91 3.09 -12.62
N ILE A 85 12.88 2.38 -12.11
CA ILE A 85 11.85 2.92 -11.20
C ILE A 85 12.07 2.30 -9.82
N GLU A 86 12.09 3.13 -8.78
CA GLU A 86 12.35 2.68 -7.42
C GLU A 86 11.25 1.73 -6.91
N ALA A 87 11.68 0.64 -6.26
CA ALA A 87 10.80 -0.30 -5.60
C ALA A 87 10.45 0.19 -4.18
N ILE A 88 9.22 -0.08 -3.75
CA ILE A 88 8.75 -0.01 -2.38
C ILE A 88 8.46 -1.44 -1.94
N VAL A 89 9.09 -1.94 -0.89
CA VAL A 89 8.80 -3.28 -0.37
C VAL A 89 7.94 -3.17 0.88
N ASN A 90 6.84 -3.90 0.91
CA ASN A 90 6.00 -3.98 2.11
C ASN A 90 6.57 -5.06 3.05
N ARG A 91 6.63 -4.73 4.34
CA ARG A 91 7.12 -5.64 5.37
C ARG A 91 6.13 -5.77 6.51
N VAL A 92 5.70 -7.01 6.80
CA VAL A 92 4.86 -7.33 7.96
C VAL A 92 5.77 -7.49 9.18
N VAL A 93 5.93 -6.42 9.96
CA VAL A 93 6.96 -6.29 11.01
C VAL A 93 6.70 -7.10 12.28
N VAL A 94 5.53 -7.70 12.44
CA VAL A 94 5.08 -8.27 13.73
C VAL A 94 5.51 -9.72 13.98
N HIS A 95 6.12 -10.40 13.01
CA HIS A 95 6.36 -11.85 13.09
C HIS A 95 7.74 -12.25 13.64
N GLN A 96 8.69 -11.35 13.64
CA GLN A 96 10.05 -11.58 14.15
C GLN A 96 10.35 -10.63 15.30
N ASN A 97 11.30 -10.95 16.18
CA ASN A 97 11.71 -10.00 17.21
C ASN A 97 12.37 -8.76 16.58
N ILE A 98 12.53 -7.70 17.36
CA ILE A 98 13.00 -6.40 16.85
C ILE A 98 14.41 -6.49 16.23
N GLU A 99 15.31 -7.31 16.77
CA GLU A 99 16.68 -7.47 16.28
C GLU A 99 16.69 -8.13 14.89
N GLN A 100 15.92 -9.20 14.73
CA GLN A 100 15.75 -9.88 13.43
C GLN A 100 15.08 -8.98 12.41
N GLU A 101 14.10 -8.19 12.83
CA GLU A 101 13.40 -7.25 11.96
C GLU A 101 14.32 -6.13 11.49
N MET A 102 15.12 -5.56 12.40
CA MET A 102 16.10 -4.53 12.02
C MET A 102 17.17 -5.07 11.08
N LYS A 103 17.67 -6.29 11.32
CA LYS A 103 18.60 -6.95 10.41
C LYS A 103 18.01 -7.11 9.00
N TRP A 104 16.73 -7.54 8.91
CA TRP A 104 16.04 -7.65 7.62
C TRP A 104 15.95 -6.29 6.90
N ILE A 105 15.67 -5.21 7.63
CA ILE A 105 15.57 -3.85 7.13
C ILE A 105 16.95 -3.34 6.66
N GLU A 106 18.00 -3.58 7.45
CA GLU A 106 19.38 -3.23 7.09
C GLU A 106 19.84 -3.96 5.82
N GLU A 107 19.56 -5.26 5.72
CA GLU A 107 19.84 -6.02 4.50
C GLU A 107 19.04 -5.51 3.30
N THR A 108 17.79 -5.07 3.50
CA THR A 108 16.96 -4.48 2.44
C THR A 108 17.63 -3.25 1.86
N ASN A 109 18.18 -2.39 2.72
CA ASN A 109 18.86 -1.18 2.29
C ASN A 109 20.26 -1.46 1.72
N SER A 110 21.09 -2.25 2.41
CA SER A 110 22.50 -2.43 2.06
C SER A 110 22.74 -3.46 0.96
N LYS A 111 22.04 -4.60 0.99
CA LYS A 111 22.23 -5.70 0.04
C LYS A 111 21.36 -5.58 -1.20
N TYR A 112 20.09 -5.19 -1.01
CA TYR A 112 19.12 -5.08 -2.11
C TYR A 112 19.02 -3.65 -2.67
N GLU A 113 19.70 -2.67 -2.07
CA GLU A 113 19.69 -1.28 -2.50
C GLU A 113 18.27 -0.70 -2.64
N ILE A 114 17.34 -1.18 -1.81
CA ILE A 114 15.97 -0.70 -1.74
C ILE A 114 15.89 0.33 -0.62
N GLU A 115 15.45 1.54 -0.97
CA GLU A 115 15.40 2.67 -0.05
C GLU A 115 13.98 3.02 0.41
N ASN A 116 12.97 2.26 -0.01
CA ASN A 116 11.57 2.56 0.28
C ASN A 116 10.87 1.34 0.86
N ILE A 117 10.30 1.49 2.06
CA ILE A 117 9.64 0.40 2.79
C ILE A 117 8.28 0.88 3.29
N ILE A 118 7.26 0.01 3.21
CA ILE A 118 5.99 0.19 3.91
C ILE A 118 5.94 -0.80 5.07
N THR A 119 5.81 -0.29 6.29
CA THR A 119 5.61 -1.12 7.49
C THR A 119 4.15 -1.52 7.64
N VAL A 120 3.92 -2.82 7.73
CA VAL A 120 2.59 -3.43 7.85
C VAL A 120 2.45 -4.11 9.20
N GLY A 121 1.30 -3.94 9.84
CA GLY A 121 0.96 -4.61 11.10
C GLY A 121 0.42 -6.01 10.91
N GLY A 122 0.01 -6.65 12.01
CA GLY A 122 -0.65 -7.95 11.97
C GLY A 122 -2.11 -7.88 11.48
N GLU A 123 -2.64 -9.03 11.12
CA GLU A 123 -4.00 -9.22 10.57
C GLU A 123 -5.11 -8.97 11.59
N SER A 124 -4.87 -9.25 12.87
CA SER A 124 -5.82 -9.10 13.97
C SER A 124 -5.16 -8.56 15.24
N ARG A 125 -5.94 -7.80 16.02
CA ARG A 125 -5.53 -7.36 17.37
C ARG A 125 -5.69 -8.46 18.43
N GLU A 126 -6.42 -9.49 18.12
CA GLU A 126 -6.64 -10.64 19.02
C GLU A 126 -5.45 -11.60 19.00
N ILE A 127 -4.63 -11.52 17.97
CA ILE A 127 -3.40 -12.30 17.86
C ILE A 127 -2.27 -11.58 18.57
N ARG A 128 -1.61 -12.27 19.49
CA ARG A 128 -0.37 -11.80 20.11
C ARG A 128 0.81 -12.17 19.23
N TYR A 129 1.41 -11.17 18.62
CA TYR A 129 2.58 -11.32 17.76
C TYR A 129 3.88 -11.23 18.57
N PRO A 130 4.95 -11.96 18.19
CA PRO A 130 6.25 -11.93 18.88
C PRO A 130 7.06 -10.67 18.57
N GLY A 131 6.77 -10.01 17.47
CA GLY A 131 7.53 -8.87 16.95
C GLY A 131 7.04 -7.50 17.41
N PRO A 132 7.70 -6.44 16.94
CA PRO A 132 7.34 -5.08 17.30
C PRO A 132 6.00 -4.66 16.69
N THR A 133 5.36 -3.69 17.31
CA THR A 133 4.28 -2.94 16.68
C THR A 133 4.84 -2.08 15.54
N VAL A 134 3.97 -1.64 14.63
CA VAL A 134 4.37 -0.72 13.53
C VAL A 134 5.06 0.53 14.07
N ASN A 135 4.57 1.12 15.15
CA ASN A 135 5.18 2.32 15.74
C ASN A 135 6.57 2.03 16.32
N GLN A 136 6.78 0.87 16.96
CA GLN A 136 8.09 0.47 17.46
C GLN A 136 9.10 0.22 16.33
N ALA A 137 8.67 -0.46 15.25
CA ALA A 137 9.51 -0.67 14.08
C ALA A 137 9.89 0.65 13.39
N LEU A 138 8.91 1.53 13.15
CA LEU A 138 9.16 2.87 12.58
C LEU A 138 10.12 3.68 13.44
N HIS A 139 9.93 3.67 14.77
CA HIS A 139 10.82 4.36 15.68
C HIS A 139 12.24 3.80 15.62
N ALA A 140 12.41 2.48 15.68
CA ALA A 140 13.73 1.84 15.58
C ALA A 140 14.45 2.19 14.27
N ILE A 141 13.73 2.19 13.14
CA ILE A 141 14.26 2.61 11.84
C ILE A 141 14.70 4.08 11.88
N SER A 142 13.86 4.97 12.43
CA SER A 142 14.14 6.41 12.48
C SER A 142 15.33 6.79 13.40
N GLN A 143 15.69 5.93 14.34
CA GLN A 143 16.86 6.12 15.21
C GLN A 143 18.15 5.52 14.64
N ASN A 144 18.10 4.83 13.52
CA ASN A 144 19.28 4.25 12.90
C ASN A 144 19.81 5.17 11.78
N ASP A 145 20.79 6.00 12.12
CA ASP A 145 21.38 6.98 11.21
C ASP A 145 22.09 6.34 9.99
N SER A 146 22.41 5.04 10.05
CA SER A 146 23.01 4.33 8.92
C SER A 146 22.02 4.01 7.80
N LEU A 147 20.71 4.12 8.08
CA LEU A 147 19.64 3.81 7.13
C LEU A 147 19.16 5.06 6.40
N ASN A 148 19.26 5.05 5.08
CA ASN A 148 18.66 6.09 4.25
C ASN A 148 17.35 5.58 3.65
N LEU A 149 16.34 5.38 4.51
CA LEU A 149 15.05 4.82 4.12
C LEU A 149 13.93 5.86 4.09
N LEU A 150 13.06 5.74 3.10
CA LEU A 150 11.75 6.35 3.06
C LEU A 150 10.75 5.34 3.63
N CYS A 151 10.21 5.61 4.81
CA CYS A 151 9.28 4.70 5.48
C CYS A 151 7.83 5.15 5.29
N GLY A 152 7.00 4.22 4.84
CA GLY A 152 5.55 4.38 4.78
C GLY A 152 4.83 3.50 5.80
N GLY A 153 3.54 3.76 5.98
CA GLY A 153 2.65 2.95 6.80
C GLY A 153 1.29 2.73 6.15
N ILE A 154 0.59 1.67 6.56
CA ILE A 154 -0.77 1.41 6.08
C ILE A 154 -1.78 2.26 6.85
N SER A 155 -2.77 2.80 6.12
CA SER A 155 -3.95 3.46 6.65
C SER A 155 -5.20 2.66 6.31
N ILE A 156 -6.10 2.48 7.28
CA ILE A 156 -7.39 1.83 7.09
C ILE A 156 -8.48 2.85 7.41
N PRO A 157 -9.03 3.55 6.39
CA PRO A 157 -9.92 4.69 6.59
C PRO A 157 -11.18 4.42 7.41
N SER A 158 -11.71 3.20 7.36
CA SER A 158 -12.88 2.78 8.15
C SER A 158 -12.59 2.51 9.62
N ARG A 159 -11.31 2.39 10.01
CA ARG A 159 -10.93 2.11 11.39
C ARG A 159 -11.17 3.32 12.29
N ASP A 160 -11.77 3.08 13.45
CA ASP A 160 -11.94 4.15 14.44
C ASP A 160 -10.61 4.81 14.80
N ARG A 161 -10.63 6.15 14.91
CA ARG A 161 -9.47 7.00 15.24
C ARG A 161 -8.26 6.83 14.31
N GLU A 162 -8.44 6.43 13.06
CA GLU A 162 -7.32 6.24 12.13
C GLU A 162 -6.52 7.53 11.91
N SER A 163 -7.18 8.69 11.84
CA SER A 163 -6.48 9.99 11.76
C SER A 163 -5.50 10.25 12.92
N LYS A 164 -5.80 9.76 14.15
CA LYS A 164 -4.87 9.81 15.27
C LYS A 164 -3.68 8.87 15.07
N ARG A 165 -3.94 7.66 14.53
CA ARG A 165 -2.87 6.69 14.22
C ARG A 165 -1.91 7.19 13.15
N LEU A 166 -2.41 7.97 12.17
CA LEU A 166 -1.53 8.59 11.17
C LEU A 166 -0.56 9.58 11.83
N ILE A 167 -1.05 10.40 12.80
CA ILE A 167 -0.17 11.28 13.56
C ILE A 167 0.88 10.47 14.35
N GLU A 168 0.45 9.45 15.10
CA GLU A 168 1.36 8.60 15.89
C GLU A 168 2.43 7.95 15.00
N LYS A 169 2.06 7.41 13.83
CA LYS A 169 3.01 6.85 12.86
C LYS A 169 3.96 7.90 12.31
N SER A 170 3.45 9.11 12.00
CA SER A 170 4.29 10.22 11.51
C SER A 170 5.31 10.64 12.54
N GLU A 171 4.94 10.70 13.83
CA GLU A 171 5.83 11.02 14.94
C GLU A 171 6.91 9.93 15.16
N ASN A 172 6.62 8.68 14.77
CA ASN A 172 7.56 7.57 14.83
C ASN A 172 8.36 7.35 13.53
N GLY A 173 8.28 8.23 12.53
CA GLY A 173 9.13 8.18 11.35
C GLY A 173 8.44 7.82 10.03
N SER A 174 7.10 7.61 10.00
CA SER A 174 6.41 7.42 8.73
C SER A 174 6.36 8.71 7.92
N GLU A 175 6.81 8.68 6.67
CA GLU A 175 6.87 9.84 5.77
C GLU A 175 5.71 9.86 4.75
N PHE A 176 5.00 8.76 4.57
CA PHE A 176 3.79 8.65 3.74
C PHE A 176 2.90 7.49 4.20
N PHE A 177 1.70 7.42 3.64
CA PHE A 177 0.75 6.33 3.91
C PHE A 177 0.18 5.78 2.62
N THR A 178 -0.12 4.47 2.60
CA THR A 178 -1.01 3.85 1.61
C THR A 178 -2.31 3.43 2.29
N THR A 179 -3.44 3.61 1.62
CA THR A 179 -4.72 3.21 2.22
C THR A 179 -4.99 1.73 1.99
N GLN A 180 -5.92 1.16 2.76
CA GLN A 180 -6.66 -0.03 2.31
C GLN A 180 -7.42 0.32 1.01
N VAL A 181 -7.69 -0.68 0.17
CA VAL A 181 -8.42 -0.50 -1.10
C VAL A 181 -9.76 0.20 -0.89
N LEU A 182 -10.05 1.18 -1.75
CA LEU A 182 -11.22 2.05 -1.65
C LEU A 182 -12.28 1.69 -2.70
N TYR A 183 -13.52 1.47 -2.24
CA TYR A 183 -14.72 1.36 -3.06
C TYR A 183 -15.80 2.40 -2.70
N ASP A 184 -15.46 3.28 -1.77
CA ASP A 184 -16.33 4.35 -1.27
C ASP A 184 -15.48 5.53 -0.81
N ALA A 185 -15.97 6.75 -0.96
CA ALA A 185 -15.25 7.97 -0.62
C ALA A 185 -15.47 8.43 0.83
N SER A 186 -16.54 7.98 1.49
CA SER A 186 -17.00 8.56 2.76
C SER A 186 -15.98 8.42 3.88
N ASN A 187 -15.47 7.21 4.11
CA ASN A 187 -14.52 6.93 5.19
C ASN A 187 -13.18 7.64 4.98
N ILE A 188 -12.68 7.64 3.75
CA ILE A 188 -11.40 8.29 3.43
C ILE A 188 -11.52 9.82 3.53
N ILE A 189 -12.60 10.41 3.07
CA ILE A 189 -12.89 11.85 3.20
C ILE A 189 -12.91 12.25 4.67
N LYS A 190 -13.67 11.52 5.50
CA LYS A 190 -13.73 11.75 6.95
C LYS A 190 -12.36 11.65 7.60
N MET A 191 -11.60 10.61 7.27
CA MET A 191 -10.28 10.39 7.84
C MET A 191 -9.30 11.51 7.46
N ILE A 192 -9.23 11.88 6.17
CA ILE A 192 -8.32 12.94 5.67
C ILE A 192 -8.67 14.29 6.29
N THR A 193 -9.97 14.63 6.38
CA THR A 193 -10.44 15.87 7.02
C THR A 193 -10.00 15.95 8.49
N HIS A 194 -10.18 14.86 9.24
CA HIS A 194 -9.73 14.82 10.64
C HIS A 194 -8.20 14.79 10.76
N TYR A 195 -7.50 14.16 9.80
CA TYR A 195 -6.04 14.15 9.78
C TYR A 195 -5.48 15.56 9.56
N GLN A 196 -6.01 16.31 8.58
CA GLN A 196 -5.65 17.72 8.39
C GLN A 196 -5.84 18.53 9.66
N LYS A 197 -7.04 18.44 10.27
CA LYS A 197 -7.34 19.17 11.52
C LYS A 197 -6.31 18.87 12.61
N ARG A 198 -5.93 17.60 12.79
CA ARG A 198 -4.92 17.21 13.80
C ARG A 198 -3.52 17.73 13.48
N CYS A 199 -3.16 17.77 12.18
CA CYS A 199 -1.90 18.38 11.77
C CYS A 199 -1.88 19.88 12.06
N ASP A 200 -2.99 20.57 11.78
CA ASP A 200 -3.13 22.02 12.08
C ASP A 200 -3.04 22.28 13.60
N GLU A 201 -3.73 21.49 14.43
CA GLU A 201 -3.66 21.57 15.90
C GLU A 201 -2.23 21.36 16.45
N LYS A 202 -1.42 20.53 15.78
CA LYS A 202 -0.02 20.25 16.15
C LYS A 202 1.00 21.15 15.42
N ASN A 203 0.54 22.05 14.56
CA ASN A 203 1.39 22.88 13.69
C ASN A 203 2.40 22.06 12.88
N THR A 204 1.92 20.94 12.29
CA THR A 204 2.73 20.04 11.46
C THR A 204 2.15 19.92 10.06
N PHE A 205 3.01 19.61 9.07
CA PHE A 205 2.53 19.33 7.71
C PHE A 205 2.04 17.89 7.59
N PRO A 206 0.86 17.67 6.96
CA PRO A 206 0.36 16.32 6.75
C PRO A 206 1.25 15.54 5.78
N ARG A 207 1.48 14.27 6.10
CA ARG A 207 2.18 13.34 5.21
C ARG A 207 1.29 12.95 4.05
N ARG A 208 1.91 12.59 2.92
CA ARG A 208 1.18 12.14 1.73
C ARG A 208 0.39 10.88 1.99
N VAL A 209 -0.81 10.81 1.41
CA VAL A 209 -1.65 9.61 1.42
C VAL A 209 -1.81 9.11 -0.01
N LEU A 210 -1.32 7.90 -0.29
CA LEU A 210 -1.55 7.19 -1.54
C LEU A 210 -2.88 6.42 -1.41
N LEU A 211 -3.84 6.79 -2.23
CA LEU A 211 -5.15 6.16 -2.28
C LEU A 211 -5.04 4.83 -3.04
N SER A 212 -5.37 3.73 -2.39
CA SER A 212 -5.31 2.39 -3.02
C SER A 212 -6.59 2.06 -3.75
N PHE A 213 -6.44 1.63 -5.00
CA PHE A 213 -7.53 1.16 -5.84
C PHE A 213 -7.16 -0.17 -6.48
N ALA A 214 -8.08 -1.13 -6.46
CA ALA A 214 -7.94 -2.46 -7.03
C ALA A 214 -9.16 -2.80 -7.90
N PRO A 215 -9.15 -2.49 -9.19
CA PRO A 215 -10.23 -2.89 -10.08
C PRO A 215 -10.39 -4.41 -10.11
N VAL A 216 -11.65 -4.87 -10.07
CA VAL A 216 -12.00 -6.30 -10.08
C VAL A 216 -12.61 -6.74 -11.39
N SER A 217 -12.40 -8.01 -11.76
CA SER A 217 -12.92 -8.62 -12.99
C SER A 217 -13.79 -9.84 -12.74
N SER A 218 -13.95 -10.26 -11.47
CA SER A 218 -14.72 -11.45 -11.12
C SER A 218 -15.29 -11.38 -9.71
N GLU A 219 -16.35 -12.13 -9.43
CA GLU A 219 -16.87 -12.30 -8.07
C GLU A 219 -15.83 -12.87 -7.09
N LYS A 220 -14.92 -13.71 -7.60
CA LYS A 220 -13.82 -14.26 -6.80
C LYS A 220 -12.89 -13.17 -6.28
N ASN A 221 -12.61 -12.15 -7.10
CA ASN A 221 -11.85 -10.99 -6.65
C ASN A 221 -12.60 -10.20 -5.57
N ILE A 222 -13.92 -10.00 -5.73
CA ILE A 222 -14.76 -9.33 -4.73
C ILE A 222 -14.71 -10.08 -3.39
N LYS A 223 -14.92 -11.41 -3.41
CA LYS A 223 -14.84 -12.26 -2.22
C LYS A 223 -13.47 -12.18 -1.55
N PHE A 224 -12.40 -12.16 -2.34
CA PHE A 224 -11.04 -12.05 -1.84
C PHE A 224 -10.77 -10.68 -1.19
N LEU A 225 -11.18 -9.58 -1.81
CA LEU A 225 -11.07 -8.25 -1.22
C LEU A 225 -11.83 -8.15 0.12
N LYS A 226 -13.03 -8.68 0.19
CA LYS A 226 -13.82 -8.72 1.44
C LYS A 226 -13.12 -9.57 2.51
N TRP A 227 -12.51 -10.68 2.12
CA TRP A 227 -11.69 -11.49 3.02
C TRP A 227 -10.45 -10.72 3.52
N LEU A 228 -9.82 -9.89 2.70
CA LEU A 228 -8.75 -8.98 3.11
C LEU A 228 -9.25 -7.82 4.02
N GLY A 229 -10.56 -7.73 4.27
CA GLY A 229 -11.16 -6.70 5.11
C GLY A 229 -11.46 -5.39 4.36
N VAL A 230 -11.49 -5.42 3.03
CA VAL A 230 -11.94 -4.28 2.22
C VAL A 230 -13.44 -4.11 2.35
N GLU A 231 -13.87 -2.90 2.66
CA GLU A 231 -15.29 -2.55 2.72
C GLU A 231 -15.80 -2.21 1.32
N ILE A 232 -16.67 -3.06 0.78
CA ILE A 232 -17.36 -2.83 -0.49
C ILE A 232 -18.83 -2.58 -0.18
N PRO A 233 -19.39 -1.37 -0.46
CA PRO A 233 -20.80 -1.09 -0.21
C PRO A 233 -21.71 -2.08 -0.94
N LYS A 234 -22.78 -2.53 -0.30
CA LYS A 234 -23.72 -3.51 -0.89
C LYS A 234 -24.25 -3.08 -2.26
N LYS A 235 -24.49 -1.78 -2.46
CA LYS A 235 -24.93 -1.24 -3.75
C LYS A 235 -23.86 -1.40 -4.83
N THR A 236 -22.61 -1.12 -4.49
CA THR A 236 -21.46 -1.29 -5.38
C THR A 236 -21.22 -2.76 -5.72
N GLU A 237 -21.26 -3.64 -4.73
CA GLU A 237 -21.13 -5.09 -4.91
C GLU A 237 -22.21 -5.63 -5.85
N ARG A 238 -23.48 -5.26 -5.63
CA ARG A 238 -24.60 -5.66 -6.50
C ARG A 238 -24.40 -5.16 -7.94
N LEU A 239 -24.02 -3.89 -8.11
CA LEU A 239 -23.77 -3.32 -9.43
C LEU A 239 -22.69 -4.10 -10.20
N LEU A 240 -21.61 -4.49 -9.53
CA LEU A 240 -20.52 -5.27 -10.14
C LEU A 240 -20.98 -6.67 -10.54
N ILE A 241 -21.71 -7.37 -9.66
CA ILE A 241 -22.18 -8.73 -9.90
C ILE A 241 -23.21 -8.78 -11.04
N GLU A 242 -24.17 -7.85 -11.05
CA GLU A 242 -25.20 -7.74 -12.12
C GLU A 242 -24.61 -7.42 -13.49
N ASN A 243 -23.39 -6.85 -13.52
CA ASN A 243 -22.65 -6.52 -14.74
C ASN A 243 -21.40 -7.38 -14.92
N SER A 244 -21.47 -8.66 -14.59
CA SER A 244 -20.31 -9.56 -14.57
C SER A 244 -19.55 -9.63 -15.89
N ALA A 245 -20.22 -9.55 -17.04
CA ALA A 245 -19.61 -9.55 -18.37
C ALA A 245 -18.69 -8.33 -18.64
N ILE A 246 -18.94 -7.20 -17.98
CA ILE A 246 -18.19 -5.94 -18.12
C ILE A 246 -17.70 -5.44 -16.75
N MET A 247 -17.50 -6.37 -15.81
CA MET A 247 -17.14 -6.03 -14.41
C MET A 247 -15.89 -5.18 -14.33
N SER A 248 -14.86 -5.48 -15.11
CA SER A 248 -13.60 -4.71 -15.12
C SER A 248 -13.85 -3.24 -15.48
N GLU A 249 -14.64 -3.00 -16.52
CA GLU A 249 -14.99 -1.65 -16.97
C GLU A 249 -15.81 -0.91 -15.91
N LYS A 250 -16.83 -1.56 -15.34
CA LYS A 250 -17.64 -0.99 -14.25
C LYS A 250 -16.80 -0.69 -13.03
N SER A 251 -15.91 -1.61 -12.65
CA SER A 251 -15.00 -1.43 -11.50
C SER A 251 -14.05 -0.24 -11.72
N MET A 252 -13.52 -0.08 -12.92
CA MET A 252 -12.71 1.08 -13.28
C MET A 252 -13.51 2.38 -13.19
N GLY A 253 -14.74 2.38 -13.71
CA GLY A 253 -15.65 3.55 -13.61
C GLY A 253 -15.94 3.95 -12.16
N ILE A 254 -16.14 2.95 -11.28
CA ILE A 254 -16.30 3.18 -9.82
C ILE A 254 -15.03 3.81 -9.23
N THR A 255 -13.85 3.26 -9.55
CA THR A 255 -12.56 3.80 -9.10
C THR A 255 -12.43 5.28 -9.46
N VAL A 256 -12.68 5.64 -10.71
CA VAL A 256 -12.62 7.03 -11.20
C VAL A 256 -13.64 7.92 -10.48
N SER A 257 -14.86 7.42 -10.28
CA SER A 257 -15.91 8.18 -9.57
C SER A 257 -15.52 8.45 -8.11
N VAL A 258 -15.04 7.45 -7.38
CA VAL A 258 -14.59 7.59 -5.99
C VAL A 258 -13.41 8.56 -5.89
N LEU A 259 -12.43 8.46 -6.79
CA LEU A 259 -11.31 9.37 -6.84
C LEU A 259 -11.76 10.82 -7.07
N ASN A 260 -12.63 11.06 -8.05
CA ASN A 260 -13.16 12.39 -8.35
C ASN A 260 -13.94 12.97 -7.17
N GLU A 261 -14.73 12.17 -6.46
CA GLU A 261 -15.45 12.60 -5.26
C GLU A 261 -14.47 13.04 -4.16
N ILE A 262 -13.42 12.26 -3.91
CA ILE A 262 -12.38 12.59 -2.94
C ILE A 262 -11.70 13.91 -3.33
N LEU A 263 -11.20 14.03 -4.55
CA LEU A 263 -10.47 15.22 -5.02
C LEU A 263 -11.34 16.47 -4.97
N SER A 264 -12.62 16.38 -5.39
CA SER A 264 -13.58 17.47 -5.34
C SER A 264 -13.85 17.94 -3.91
N HIS A 265 -13.93 16.98 -2.95
CA HIS A 265 -14.09 17.33 -1.52
C HIS A 265 -12.85 18.05 -0.98
N LEU A 266 -11.65 17.57 -1.32
CA LEU A 266 -10.40 18.19 -0.86
C LEU A 266 -10.26 19.62 -1.36
N ASP A 267 -10.54 19.85 -2.63
CA ASP A 267 -10.49 21.18 -3.28
C ASP A 267 -11.50 22.13 -2.65
N LYS A 268 -12.78 21.73 -2.59
CA LYS A 268 -13.87 22.51 -2.01
C LYS A 268 -13.58 22.94 -0.55
N ASN A 269 -12.99 22.07 0.25
CA ASN A 269 -12.72 22.30 1.67
C ASN A 269 -11.28 22.79 1.93
N LYS A 270 -10.49 23.07 0.88
CA LYS A 270 -9.10 23.55 0.95
C LYS A 270 -8.20 22.66 1.83
N ILE A 271 -8.42 21.35 1.78
CA ILE A 271 -7.62 20.38 2.52
C ILE A 271 -6.26 20.23 1.84
N LYS A 272 -5.19 20.35 2.62
CA LYS A 272 -3.80 20.39 2.12
C LYS A 272 -3.07 19.06 2.19
N VAL A 273 -3.73 17.98 2.58
CA VAL A 273 -3.13 16.63 2.62
C VAL A 273 -2.70 16.25 1.21
N PRO A 274 -1.40 16.02 0.94
CA PRO A 274 -0.95 15.63 -0.39
C PRO A 274 -1.47 14.23 -0.74
N ILE A 275 -2.07 14.10 -1.92
CA ILE A 275 -2.62 12.83 -2.42
C ILE A 275 -1.70 12.23 -3.49
N GLY A 276 -1.70 10.92 -3.56
CA GLY A 276 -1.16 10.11 -4.65
C GLY A 276 -2.04 8.88 -4.84
N LEU A 277 -1.62 7.98 -5.71
CA LEU A 277 -2.33 6.75 -6.04
C LEU A 277 -1.45 5.53 -5.76
N ASN A 278 -2.05 4.44 -5.30
CA ASN A 278 -1.49 3.10 -5.30
C ASN A 278 -2.47 2.19 -6.05
N VAL A 279 -2.10 1.76 -7.24
CA VAL A 279 -2.93 0.88 -8.06
C VAL A 279 -2.53 -0.55 -7.76
N GLU A 280 -3.44 -1.34 -7.21
CA GLU A 280 -3.20 -2.71 -6.78
C GLU A 280 -3.69 -3.72 -7.83
N HIS A 281 -2.88 -4.73 -8.11
CA HIS A 281 -3.16 -5.75 -9.12
C HIS A 281 -3.69 -7.03 -8.49
N ILE A 282 -4.94 -7.02 -8.10
CA ILE A 282 -5.58 -8.12 -7.36
C ILE A 282 -5.82 -9.39 -8.19
N MET A 283 -5.82 -9.29 -9.52
CA MET A 283 -6.10 -10.43 -10.40
C MET A 283 -4.99 -11.49 -10.41
N SER A 284 -3.83 -11.18 -9.88
CA SER A 284 -2.67 -12.08 -9.81
C SER A 284 -2.50 -12.80 -8.47
N TYR A 285 -3.43 -12.60 -7.54
CA TYR A 285 -3.44 -13.30 -6.25
C TYR A 285 -3.87 -14.75 -6.36
#